data_be78b4f659130b9fbfb6001d3c0246e7
#
_entry.id   be78b4f659130b9fbfb6001d3c0246e7
#
_cell.length_a   1.000
_cell.length_b   1.000
_cell.length_c   1.000
_cell.angle_alpha   90.00
_cell.angle_beta   90.00
_cell.angle_gamma   90.00
#
_symmetry.space_group_name_H-M   'P 1'
#
loop_
_entity.id
_entity.type
_entity.pdbx_description
1 polymer ?
#
loop_
_entity_poly.entity_id
_entity_poly.type
_entity_poly.pdbx_seq_one_letter_code
_entity_poly.pdbx_strand_id
1 'polypeptide(L)'
;MIMLRRIVPSSLAVSLILSAAPACAQSVDSDWILRVLARPAPMRTAFVEVRGSPLLKQPLRLSGEYRRPSNDTLVREVRTPYRETTTLRAGEASIARDGKPPRTFSLSRAPELAGLQSSFGALLAGDRAQIERVYRIGAQGERSRWTLTLAPKDMGLAARVRDIVLYGQGAELRCIETRPVKGELQRTLLASAALAATAATDAAAIQHLCRSGVK
;
A
#
# COMPACT_ATOMS: atom_id res chain seq x y z
N MET A 1 48.74 52.09 56.81
CA MET A 1 48.92 50.78 56.20
C MET A 1 47.53 50.22 56.02
N ILE A 2 46.92 50.44 54.80
CA ILE A 2 45.53 50.16 54.50
C ILE A 2 45.50 48.90 53.65
N MET A 3 44.92 47.81 54.23
CA MET A 3 44.73 46.51 53.50
C MET A 3 43.48 46.60 52.64
N LEU A 4 43.66 46.51 51.31
CA LEU A 4 42.57 46.46 50.32
C LEU A 4 42.11 45.01 50.17
N ARG A 5 40.89 44.69 50.60
CA ARG A 5 40.27 43.41 50.53
C ARG A 5 39.64 43.29 49.13
N ARG A 6 40.17 42.37 48.23
CA ARG A 6 39.60 42.06 46.91
C ARG A 6 38.37 41.18 47.07
N ILE A 7 37.25 41.66 46.59
CA ILE A 7 36.00 40.89 46.46
C ILE A 7 36.03 40.18 45.09
N VAL A 8 35.99 38.85 45.11
CA VAL A 8 35.88 38.01 43.89
C VAL A 8 34.39 37.77 43.64
N PRO A 9 33.85 38.10 42.47
CA PRO A 9 32.45 37.73 42.16
C PRO A 9 32.39 36.27 41.74
N SER A 10 31.63 35.46 42.49
CA SER A 10 31.26 34.10 42.10
C SER A 10 30.20 34.14 40.96
N SER A 11 30.61 33.78 39.76
CA SER A 11 29.68 33.60 38.64
C SER A 11 28.93 32.27 38.79
N LEU A 12 27.64 32.34 39.13
CA LEU A 12 26.73 31.18 39.05
C LEU A 12 26.45 30.88 37.59
N ALA A 13 27.01 29.79 37.05
CA ALA A 13 26.64 29.23 35.75
C ALA A 13 25.32 28.45 35.91
N VAL A 14 24.22 29.03 35.46
CA VAL A 14 22.93 28.34 35.35
C VAL A 14 22.96 27.41 34.12
N SER A 15 23.18 26.14 34.34
CA SER A 15 23.08 25.09 33.29
C SER A 15 21.62 24.86 32.93
N LEU A 16 21.19 25.34 31.77
CA LEU A 16 19.89 25.09 31.22
C LEU A 16 19.85 23.63 30.69
N ILE A 17 19.27 22.71 31.46
CA ILE A 17 19.04 21.32 31.04
C ILE A 17 17.84 21.33 30.09
N LEU A 18 18.10 21.23 28.78
CA LEU A 18 17.09 21.06 27.74
C LEU A 18 16.56 19.63 27.85
N SER A 19 15.44 19.46 28.55
CA SER A 19 14.74 18.16 28.62
C SER A 19 14.11 17.86 27.27
N ALA A 20 14.76 16.99 26.45
CA ALA A 20 14.16 16.42 25.27
C ALA A 20 13.03 15.47 25.71
N ALA A 21 11.77 15.89 25.57
CA ALA A 21 10.63 15.02 25.77
C ALA A 21 10.68 13.88 24.74
N PRO A 22 10.52 12.60 25.17
CA PRO A 22 10.44 11.50 24.21
C PRO A 22 9.23 11.71 23.31
N ALA A 23 9.45 11.78 22.01
CA ALA A 23 8.37 11.77 21.03
C ALA A 23 7.64 10.43 21.17
N CYS A 24 6.49 10.39 21.84
CA CYS A 24 5.63 9.21 21.89
C CYS A 24 5.22 8.86 20.47
N ALA A 25 5.81 7.82 19.92
CA ALA A 25 5.37 7.23 18.66
C ALA A 25 3.92 6.76 18.84
N GLN A 26 2.99 7.36 18.09
CA GLN A 26 1.57 6.99 18.18
C GLN A 26 1.38 5.66 17.45
N SER A 27 1.03 4.62 18.22
CA SER A 27 0.60 3.33 17.65
C SER A 27 -0.56 3.56 16.66
N VAL A 28 -0.54 2.82 15.57
CA VAL A 28 -1.57 2.95 14.54
C VAL A 28 -2.68 1.94 14.78
N ASP A 29 -3.91 2.35 14.54
CA ASP A 29 -5.07 1.47 14.45
C ASP A 29 -5.61 1.40 13.01
N SER A 30 -6.41 0.39 12.72
CA SER A 30 -6.98 0.19 11.39
C SER A 30 -7.95 1.29 10.97
N ASP A 31 -8.62 1.95 11.91
CA ASP A 31 -9.56 3.04 11.59
C ASP A 31 -8.81 4.27 11.09
N TRP A 32 -7.69 4.60 11.73
CA TRP A 32 -6.85 5.69 11.25
C TRP A 32 -6.31 5.39 9.85
N ILE A 33 -5.82 4.16 9.60
CA ILE A 33 -5.31 3.76 8.28
C ILE A 33 -6.41 3.90 7.23
N LEU A 34 -7.60 3.35 7.48
CA LEU A 34 -8.70 3.40 6.51
C LEU A 34 -9.13 4.84 6.22
N ARG A 35 -9.20 5.71 7.25
CA ARG A 35 -9.51 7.13 7.04
C ARG A 35 -8.48 7.85 6.18
N VAL A 36 -7.18 7.61 6.38
CA VAL A 36 -6.14 8.31 5.60
C VAL A 36 -5.97 7.75 4.19
N LEU A 37 -6.39 6.50 3.96
CA LEU A 37 -6.42 5.87 2.64
C LEU A 37 -7.67 6.24 1.83
N ALA A 38 -8.73 6.71 2.49
CA ALA A 38 -9.93 7.14 1.79
C ALA A 38 -9.60 8.25 0.79
N ARG A 39 -9.92 8.00 -0.47
CA ARG A 39 -9.70 8.93 -1.59
C ARG A 39 -10.97 9.04 -2.40
N PRO A 40 -11.59 10.23 -2.50
CA PRO A 40 -12.72 10.42 -3.39
C PRO A 40 -12.31 10.23 -4.86
N ALA A 41 -13.25 9.81 -5.68
CA ALA A 41 -13.08 9.86 -7.12
C ALA A 41 -13.22 11.32 -7.61
N PRO A 42 -12.52 11.73 -8.69
CA PRO A 42 -11.57 10.92 -9.46
C PRO A 42 -10.18 10.83 -8.80
N MET A 43 -9.55 9.66 -8.90
CA MET A 43 -8.18 9.49 -8.45
C MET A 43 -7.36 8.63 -9.43
N ARG A 44 -6.04 8.78 -9.39
CA ARG A 44 -5.09 7.97 -10.14
C ARG A 44 -3.84 7.70 -9.31
N THR A 45 -3.18 6.57 -9.56
CA THR A 45 -1.89 6.24 -8.96
C THR A 45 -1.07 5.34 -9.88
N ALA A 46 0.22 5.62 -10.01
CA ALA A 46 1.15 4.75 -10.72
C ALA A 46 1.31 3.43 -9.96
N PHE A 47 1.56 2.35 -10.71
CA PHE A 47 1.95 1.07 -10.12
C PHE A 47 3.11 0.41 -10.86
N VAL A 48 3.87 -0.37 -10.11
CA VAL A 48 4.80 -1.39 -10.60
C VAL A 48 4.47 -2.70 -9.89
N GLU A 49 4.12 -3.71 -10.66
CA GLU A 49 3.73 -5.02 -10.15
C GLU A 49 4.76 -6.07 -10.56
N VAL A 50 5.15 -6.91 -9.60
CA VAL A 50 6.06 -8.04 -9.82
C VAL A 50 5.36 -9.32 -9.40
N ARG A 51 5.24 -10.24 -10.34
CA ARG A 51 4.64 -11.56 -10.17
C ARG A 51 5.67 -12.63 -10.44
N GLY A 52 5.96 -13.44 -9.43
CA GLY A 52 6.66 -14.69 -9.67
C GLY A 52 5.76 -15.71 -10.39
N SER A 53 6.39 -16.59 -11.14
CA SER A 53 5.73 -17.76 -11.73
C SER A 53 6.76 -18.86 -11.95
N PRO A 54 6.47 -20.11 -11.56
CA PRO A 54 7.38 -21.23 -11.82
C PRO A 54 7.61 -21.50 -13.32
N LEU A 55 6.74 -20.95 -14.19
CA LEU A 55 6.86 -21.07 -15.65
C LEU A 55 7.76 -20.00 -16.27
N LEU A 56 8.19 -19.00 -15.50
CA LEU A 56 9.01 -17.90 -16.00
C LEU A 56 10.41 -17.97 -15.41
N LYS A 57 11.43 -17.80 -16.27
CA LYS A 57 12.83 -17.71 -15.82
C LYS A 57 13.09 -16.47 -14.93
N GLN A 58 12.31 -15.42 -15.12
CA GLN A 58 12.34 -14.19 -14.33
C GLN A 58 10.91 -13.77 -13.99
N PRO A 59 10.69 -13.09 -12.85
CA PRO A 59 9.38 -12.58 -12.51
C PRO A 59 8.82 -11.64 -13.57
N LEU A 60 7.53 -11.76 -13.87
CA LEU A 60 6.84 -10.84 -14.75
C LEU A 60 6.72 -9.49 -14.06
N ARG A 61 7.21 -8.45 -14.72
CA ARG A 61 7.11 -7.07 -14.26
C ARG A 61 6.12 -6.32 -15.15
N LEU A 62 5.13 -5.72 -14.53
CA LEU A 62 4.13 -4.87 -15.17
C LEU A 62 4.23 -3.46 -14.59
N SER A 63 4.04 -2.44 -15.43
CA SER A 63 3.91 -1.07 -14.95
C SER A 63 2.76 -0.34 -15.66
N GLY A 64 2.19 0.64 -14.97
CA GLY A 64 1.06 1.38 -15.49
C GLY A 64 0.41 2.28 -14.46
N GLU A 65 -0.90 2.41 -14.56
CA GLU A 65 -1.68 3.30 -13.70
C GLU A 65 -3.00 2.65 -13.28
N TYR A 66 -3.36 2.78 -12.02
CA TYR A 66 -4.72 2.61 -11.54
C TYR A 66 -5.46 3.94 -11.62
N ARG A 67 -6.68 3.91 -12.13
CA ARG A 67 -7.59 5.06 -12.15
C ARG A 67 -8.93 4.68 -11.56
N ARG A 68 -9.52 5.60 -10.82
CA ARG A 68 -10.88 5.50 -10.28
C ARG A 68 -11.64 6.75 -10.72
N PRO A 69 -12.21 6.74 -11.93
CA PRO A 69 -12.91 7.92 -12.47
C PRO A 69 -14.21 8.23 -11.71
N SER A 70 -14.87 7.21 -11.17
CA SER A 70 -16.07 7.30 -10.34
C SER A 70 -16.00 6.28 -9.19
N ASN A 71 -16.93 6.36 -8.25
CA ASN A 71 -16.92 5.49 -7.07
C ASN A 71 -17.18 4.02 -7.40
N ASP A 72 -17.83 3.71 -8.49
CA ASP A 72 -18.20 2.37 -8.96
C ASP A 72 -17.25 1.80 -10.02
N THR A 73 -16.27 2.57 -10.50
CA THR A 73 -15.40 2.21 -11.61
C THR A 73 -13.95 2.19 -11.19
N LEU A 74 -13.27 1.05 -11.41
CA LEU A 74 -11.84 0.91 -11.25
C LEU A 74 -11.23 0.51 -12.60
N VAL A 75 -10.22 1.25 -13.04
CA VAL A 75 -9.48 0.99 -14.27
C VAL A 75 -8.03 0.67 -13.93
N ARG A 76 -7.51 -0.45 -14.41
CA ARG A 76 -6.11 -0.81 -14.38
C ARG A 76 -5.56 -0.74 -15.80
N GLU A 77 -4.66 0.19 -16.06
CA GLU A 77 -3.99 0.36 -17.34
C GLU A 77 -2.55 -0.13 -17.23
N VAL A 78 -2.23 -1.25 -17.86
CA VAL A 78 -0.86 -1.74 -18.05
C VAL A 78 -0.29 -1.06 -19.26
N ARG A 79 0.93 -0.51 -19.14
CA ARG A 79 1.66 0.15 -20.23
C ARG A 79 2.87 -0.65 -20.67
N THR A 80 3.47 -1.41 -19.76
CA THR A 80 4.66 -2.21 -19.99
C THR A 80 4.52 -3.58 -19.33
N PRO A 81 4.93 -4.71 -19.97
CA PRO A 81 5.59 -4.84 -21.27
C PRO A 81 4.62 -4.86 -22.48
N TYR A 82 3.33 -4.84 -22.24
CA TYR A 82 2.27 -4.80 -23.24
C TYR A 82 1.18 -3.81 -22.79
N ARG A 83 0.33 -3.38 -23.72
CA ARG A 83 -0.81 -2.52 -23.38
C ARG A 83 -2.04 -3.36 -23.10
N GLU A 84 -2.61 -3.15 -21.92
CA GLU A 84 -3.86 -3.81 -21.52
C GLU A 84 -4.62 -2.86 -20.60
N THR A 85 -5.91 -2.69 -20.85
CA THR A 85 -6.81 -1.97 -19.95
C THR A 85 -7.84 -2.94 -19.41
N THR A 86 -7.91 -3.07 -18.09
CA THR A 86 -8.96 -3.78 -17.37
C THR A 86 -9.85 -2.76 -16.69
N THR A 87 -11.15 -2.79 -17.00
CA THR A 87 -12.17 -1.95 -16.36
C THR A 87 -13.09 -2.85 -15.55
N LEU A 88 -13.23 -2.52 -14.27
CA LEU A 88 -14.19 -3.16 -13.36
C LEU A 88 -15.29 -2.15 -13.06
N ARG A 89 -16.53 -2.49 -13.40
CA ARG A 89 -17.69 -1.63 -13.19
C ARG A 89 -18.96 -2.46 -13.10
N ALA A 90 -19.85 -2.11 -12.18
CA ALA A 90 -21.20 -2.69 -12.06
C ALA A 90 -21.21 -4.23 -12.06
N GLY A 91 -20.25 -4.88 -11.43
CA GLY A 91 -20.18 -6.35 -11.38
C GLY A 91 -19.63 -7.01 -12.65
N GLU A 92 -19.08 -6.24 -13.58
CA GLU A 92 -18.46 -6.72 -14.82
C GLU A 92 -16.97 -6.36 -14.88
N ALA A 93 -16.20 -7.23 -15.52
CA ALA A 93 -14.82 -6.96 -15.93
C ALA A 93 -14.73 -6.91 -17.45
N SER A 94 -14.19 -5.81 -17.98
CA SER A 94 -13.85 -5.68 -19.39
C SER A 94 -12.34 -5.59 -19.55
N ILE A 95 -11.76 -6.43 -20.41
CA ILE A 95 -10.34 -6.47 -20.69
C ILE A 95 -10.12 -6.17 -22.16
N ALA A 96 -9.39 -5.10 -22.45
CA ALA A 96 -8.94 -4.73 -23.79
C ALA A 96 -7.41 -4.82 -23.83
N ARG A 97 -6.87 -5.58 -24.76
CA ARG A 97 -5.43 -5.76 -24.99
C ARG A 97 -5.12 -5.51 -26.46
N ASP A 98 -4.04 -4.80 -26.74
CA ASP A 98 -3.59 -4.52 -28.11
C ASP A 98 -3.46 -5.81 -28.91
N GLY A 99 -4.01 -5.79 -30.13
CA GLY A 99 -3.99 -6.93 -31.05
C GLY A 99 -4.95 -8.09 -30.68
N LYS A 100 -5.83 -7.91 -29.68
CA LYS A 100 -6.83 -8.91 -29.30
C LYS A 100 -8.23 -8.29 -29.19
N PRO A 101 -9.29 -9.02 -29.57
CA PRO A 101 -10.65 -8.54 -29.34
C PRO A 101 -10.91 -8.34 -27.84
N PRO A 102 -11.62 -7.27 -27.46
CA PRO A 102 -12.02 -7.04 -26.07
C PRO A 102 -12.85 -8.22 -25.54
N ARG A 103 -12.69 -8.50 -24.25
CA ARG A 103 -13.45 -9.54 -23.55
C ARG A 103 -14.17 -8.92 -22.37
N THR A 104 -15.44 -9.23 -22.23
CA THR A 104 -16.24 -8.83 -21.05
C THR A 104 -16.80 -10.08 -20.41
N PHE A 105 -16.78 -10.13 -19.07
CA PHE A 105 -17.35 -11.22 -18.31
C PHE A 105 -17.88 -10.72 -16.98
N SER A 106 -18.90 -11.41 -16.46
CA SER A 106 -19.43 -11.10 -15.13
C SER A 106 -18.44 -11.52 -14.04
N LEU A 107 -18.25 -10.65 -13.04
CA LEU A 107 -17.44 -10.92 -11.87
C LEU A 107 -18.01 -12.06 -11.01
N SER A 108 -19.28 -12.42 -11.16
CA SER A 108 -19.85 -13.60 -10.52
C SER A 108 -19.17 -14.92 -10.94
N ARG A 109 -18.55 -14.94 -12.14
CA ARG A 109 -17.75 -16.05 -12.63
C ARG A 109 -16.29 -16.03 -12.19
N ALA A 110 -15.86 -14.94 -11.56
CA ALA A 110 -14.51 -14.74 -11.03
C ALA A 110 -14.61 -14.10 -9.63
N PRO A 111 -15.08 -14.85 -8.63
CA PRO A 111 -15.34 -14.32 -7.29
C PRO A 111 -14.10 -13.71 -6.62
N GLU A 112 -12.90 -14.16 -6.98
CA GLU A 112 -11.65 -13.55 -6.55
C GLU A 112 -11.48 -12.12 -7.08
N LEU A 113 -11.87 -11.84 -8.32
CA LEU A 113 -11.84 -10.48 -8.89
C LEU A 113 -12.98 -9.61 -8.32
N ALA A 114 -14.14 -10.20 -8.09
CA ALA A 114 -15.26 -9.52 -7.44
C ALA A 114 -14.87 -9.09 -6.01
N GLY A 115 -14.26 -10.00 -5.25
CA GLY A 115 -13.75 -9.71 -3.92
C GLY A 115 -12.68 -8.61 -3.92
N LEU A 116 -11.76 -8.67 -4.88
CA LEU A 116 -10.72 -7.64 -5.03
C LEU A 116 -11.33 -6.28 -5.36
N GLN A 117 -12.27 -6.19 -6.30
CA GLN A 117 -12.94 -4.95 -6.66
C GLN A 117 -13.69 -4.33 -5.47
N SER A 118 -14.51 -5.14 -4.81
CA SER A 118 -15.30 -4.72 -3.65
C SER A 118 -14.39 -4.24 -2.52
N SER A 119 -13.33 -4.99 -2.21
CA SER A 119 -12.40 -4.67 -1.12
C SER A 119 -11.55 -3.45 -1.44
N PHE A 120 -11.09 -3.29 -2.68
CA PHE A 120 -10.34 -2.12 -3.09
C PHE A 120 -11.23 -0.87 -3.11
N GLY A 121 -12.47 -1.00 -3.58
CA GLY A 121 -13.48 0.06 -3.50
C GLY A 121 -13.77 0.48 -2.06
N ALA A 122 -13.99 -0.48 -1.18
CA ALA A 122 -14.22 -0.26 0.26
C ALA A 122 -13.00 0.37 0.94
N LEU A 123 -11.78 -0.07 0.61
CA LEU A 123 -10.53 0.50 1.10
C LEU A 123 -10.41 1.99 0.73
N LEU A 124 -10.66 2.31 -0.54
CA LEU A 124 -10.60 3.69 -1.03
C LEU A 124 -11.79 4.56 -0.58
N ALA A 125 -12.87 3.95 -0.14
CA ALA A 125 -13.99 4.63 0.49
C ALA A 125 -13.80 4.79 2.01
N GLY A 126 -12.82 4.09 2.62
CA GLY A 126 -12.68 4.00 4.06
C GLY A 126 -13.80 3.20 4.74
N ASP A 127 -14.51 2.36 3.96
CA ASP A 127 -15.65 1.56 4.44
C ASP A 127 -15.18 0.30 5.15
N ARG A 128 -14.88 0.45 6.43
CA ARG A 128 -14.48 -0.65 7.31
C ARG A 128 -15.49 -1.79 7.32
N ALA A 129 -16.78 -1.46 7.42
CA ALA A 129 -17.82 -2.48 7.54
C ALA A 129 -17.88 -3.40 6.31
N GLN A 130 -17.70 -2.83 5.12
CA GLN A 130 -17.63 -3.61 3.89
C GLN A 130 -16.38 -4.47 3.82
N ILE A 131 -15.22 -3.97 4.24
CA ILE A 131 -13.97 -4.76 4.30
C ILE A 131 -14.12 -5.91 5.28
N GLU A 132 -14.69 -5.68 6.46
CA GLU A 132 -14.87 -6.68 7.50
C GLU A 132 -15.88 -7.78 7.15
N ARG A 133 -16.74 -7.58 6.17
CA ARG A 133 -17.58 -8.69 5.63
C ARG A 133 -16.74 -9.79 5.00
N VAL A 134 -15.62 -9.42 4.38
CA VAL A 134 -14.77 -10.34 3.59
C VAL A 134 -13.50 -10.74 4.35
N TYR A 135 -12.92 -9.81 5.13
CA TYR A 135 -11.62 -9.99 5.79
C TYR A 135 -11.66 -9.74 7.29
N ARG A 136 -10.75 -10.40 8.01
CA ARG A 136 -10.28 -9.95 9.32
C ARG A 136 -9.19 -8.93 9.09
N ILE A 137 -9.27 -7.80 9.80
CA ILE A 137 -8.36 -6.67 9.67
C ILE A 137 -7.39 -6.67 10.85
N GLY A 138 -6.09 -6.54 10.60
CA GLY A 138 -5.07 -6.29 11.60
C GLY A 138 -4.22 -5.10 11.21
N ALA A 139 -3.86 -4.25 12.17
CA ALA A 139 -2.98 -3.10 11.96
C ALA A 139 -1.76 -3.18 12.88
N GLN A 140 -0.59 -2.76 12.39
CA GLN A 140 0.66 -2.74 13.14
C GLN A 140 1.54 -1.56 12.73
N GLY A 141 2.40 -1.11 13.65
CA GLY A 141 3.37 -0.05 13.41
C GLY A 141 2.92 1.29 13.95
N GLU A 142 3.41 2.35 13.35
CA GLU A 142 3.18 3.74 13.70
C GLU A 142 2.63 4.51 12.51
N ARG A 143 2.08 5.70 12.73
CA ARG A 143 1.55 6.54 11.63
C ARG A 143 2.60 6.89 10.58
N SER A 144 3.86 6.96 10.96
CA SER A 144 5.00 7.16 10.05
C SER A 144 5.28 5.94 9.15
N ARG A 145 4.99 4.73 9.63
CA ARG A 145 5.17 3.46 8.90
C ARG A 145 4.27 2.38 9.47
N TRP A 146 3.33 1.94 8.68
CA TRP A 146 2.30 1.00 9.11
C TRP A 146 2.07 -0.14 8.13
N THR A 147 1.50 -1.20 8.65
CA THR A 147 0.96 -2.32 7.88
C THR A 147 -0.50 -2.54 8.22
N LEU A 148 -1.31 -2.86 7.20
CA LEU A 148 -2.68 -3.33 7.34
C LEU A 148 -2.78 -4.71 6.72
N THR A 149 -3.14 -5.71 7.52
CA THR A 149 -3.27 -7.10 7.07
C THR A 149 -4.75 -7.44 6.90
N LEU A 150 -5.10 -7.98 5.76
CA LEU A 150 -6.43 -8.46 5.40
C LEU A 150 -6.39 -9.98 5.25
N ALA A 151 -6.93 -10.73 6.21
CA ALA A 151 -7.02 -12.18 6.17
C ALA A 151 -8.43 -12.61 5.77
N PRO A 152 -8.61 -13.39 4.67
CA PRO A 152 -9.93 -13.81 4.21
C PRO A 152 -10.73 -14.54 5.29
N LYS A 153 -12.04 -14.29 5.35
CA LYS A 153 -12.99 -15.01 6.22
C LYS A 153 -13.65 -16.18 5.47
N ASP A 154 -13.88 -16.00 4.19
CA ASP A 154 -14.48 -17.03 3.33
C ASP A 154 -13.48 -18.17 3.05
N MET A 155 -13.92 -19.42 3.20
CA MET A 155 -13.05 -20.59 3.01
C MET A 155 -12.56 -20.75 1.58
N GLY A 156 -13.37 -20.40 0.57
CA GLY A 156 -13.00 -20.50 -0.83
C GLY A 156 -11.88 -19.51 -1.20
N LEU A 157 -11.97 -18.28 -0.68
CA LEU A 157 -10.93 -17.29 -0.85
C LEU A 157 -9.69 -17.64 -0.01
N ALA A 158 -9.86 -18.08 1.24
CA ALA A 158 -8.78 -18.49 2.12
C ALA A 158 -8.00 -19.71 1.61
N ALA A 159 -8.62 -20.59 0.84
CA ALA A 159 -7.93 -21.69 0.17
C ALA A 159 -6.95 -21.24 -0.94
N ARG A 160 -7.10 -20.01 -1.45
CA ARG A 160 -6.28 -19.44 -2.53
C ARG A 160 -5.35 -18.34 -2.05
N VAL A 161 -5.83 -17.47 -1.18
CA VAL A 161 -5.11 -16.30 -0.64
C VAL A 161 -5.00 -16.45 0.86
N ARG A 162 -3.77 -16.51 1.36
CA ARG A 162 -3.50 -16.55 2.79
C ARG A 162 -3.83 -15.20 3.44
N ASP A 163 -3.26 -14.13 2.91
CA ASP A 163 -3.50 -12.76 3.33
C ASP A 163 -3.09 -11.74 2.25
N ILE A 164 -3.56 -10.52 2.42
CA ILE A 164 -3.14 -9.35 1.66
C ILE A 164 -2.58 -8.37 2.68
N VAL A 165 -1.34 -7.91 2.49
CA VAL A 165 -0.67 -6.96 3.37
C VAL A 165 -0.44 -5.66 2.63
N LEU A 166 -0.96 -4.59 3.20
CA LEU A 166 -0.75 -3.23 2.74
C LEU A 166 0.34 -2.58 3.57
N TYR A 167 1.29 -1.93 2.91
CA TYR A 167 2.36 -1.17 3.54
C TYR A 167 2.22 0.30 3.20
N GLY A 168 2.24 1.16 4.22
CA GLY A 168 2.10 2.58 4.00
C GLY A 168 2.98 3.44 4.89
N GLN A 169 3.02 4.71 4.52
CA GLN A 169 3.76 5.74 5.22
C GLN A 169 2.90 7.01 5.28
N GLY A 170 2.60 7.50 6.49
CA GLY A 170 1.63 8.58 6.62
C GLY A 170 0.32 8.24 5.94
N ALA A 171 -0.17 9.10 5.06
CA ALA A 171 -1.41 8.90 4.29
C ALA A 171 -1.19 8.19 2.94
N GLU A 172 0.01 7.69 2.66
CA GLU A 172 0.32 7.06 1.38
C GLU A 172 0.34 5.54 1.48
N LEU A 173 -0.46 4.85 0.65
CA LEU A 173 -0.33 3.43 0.38
C LEU A 173 0.79 3.23 -0.63
N ARG A 174 1.83 2.52 -0.24
CA ARG A 174 3.05 2.36 -1.02
C ARG A 174 3.19 1.00 -1.68
N CYS A 175 2.67 -0.03 -1.03
CA CYS A 175 2.78 -1.38 -1.55
C CYS A 175 1.64 -2.26 -1.06
N ILE A 176 1.26 -3.19 -1.93
CA ILE A 176 0.36 -4.30 -1.62
C ILE A 176 1.12 -5.59 -1.88
N GLU A 177 1.22 -6.46 -0.88
CA GLU A 177 1.67 -7.85 -1.04
C GLU A 177 0.46 -8.77 -0.96
N THR A 178 0.22 -9.52 -2.02
CA THR A 178 -0.75 -10.63 -2.02
C THR A 178 0.01 -11.92 -1.81
N ARG A 179 -0.31 -12.64 -0.75
CA ARG A 179 0.34 -13.89 -0.35
C ARG A 179 -0.59 -15.05 -0.66
N PRO A 180 -0.38 -15.77 -1.75
CA PRO A 180 -1.18 -16.94 -2.06
C PRO A 180 -0.87 -18.09 -1.10
N VAL A 181 -1.80 -19.04 -0.97
CA VAL A 181 -1.56 -20.31 -0.24
C VAL A 181 -0.57 -21.18 -1.01
N LYS A 182 -0.66 -21.16 -2.34
CA LYS A 182 0.27 -21.86 -3.26
C LYS A 182 0.77 -20.89 -4.31
N GLY A 183 2.04 -20.98 -4.67
CA GLY A 183 2.67 -20.11 -5.65
C GLY A 183 3.47 -18.99 -5.02
N GLU A 184 3.90 -18.06 -5.83
CA GLU A 184 4.81 -16.99 -5.42
C GLU A 184 4.08 -15.74 -5.00
N LEU A 185 4.72 -15.00 -4.11
CA LEU A 185 4.27 -13.71 -3.63
C LEU A 185 4.17 -12.69 -4.77
N GLN A 186 3.04 -12.01 -4.85
CA GLN A 186 2.86 -10.88 -5.74
C GLN A 186 3.04 -9.57 -4.98
N ARG A 187 3.84 -8.64 -5.54
CA ARG A 187 4.03 -7.30 -5.02
C ARG A 187 3.56 -6.26 -6.01
N THR A 188 2.81 -5.29 -5.53
CA THR A 188 2.37 -4.12 -6.30
C THR A 188 2.84 -2.87 -5.56
N LEU A 189 3.90 -2.23 -6.07
CA LEU A 189 4.31 -0.91 -5.64
C LEU A 189 3.34 0.13 -6.16
N LEU A 190 3.06 1.16 -5.37
CA LEU A 190 2.12 2.24 -5.69
C LEU A 190 2.76 3.60 -5.43
N ALA A 191 2.19 4.63 -6.02
CA ALA A 191 2.52 6.03 -5.78
C ALA A 191 4.05 6.29 -5.79
N SER A 192 4.61 6.89 -4.74
CA SER A 192 6.04 7.21 -4.67
C SER A 192 6.94 5.97 -4.79
N ALA A 193 6.53 4.82 -4.26
CA ALA A 193 7.30 3.58 -4.37
C ALA A 193 7.33 3.05 -5.82
N ALA A 194 6.23 3.19 -6.56
CA ALA A 194 6.19 2.84 -7.98
C ALA A 194 7.06 3.77 -8.83
N LEU A 195 7.06 5.06 -8.53
CA LEU A 195 7.89 6.06 -9.22
C LEU A 195 9.39 5.87 -8.96
N ALA A 196 9.76 5.39 -7.76
CA ALA A 196 11.15 5.08 -7.42
C ALA A 196 11.67 3.78 -8.07
N ALA A 197 10.77 2.90 -8.53
CA ALA A 197 11.14 1.63 -9.15
C ALA A 197 11.46 1.81 -10.64
N THR A 198 12.74 1.81 -10.98
CA THR A 198 13.22 1.84 -12.37
C THR A 198 13.18 0.44 -13.01
N ALA A 199 13.39 0.36 -14.31
CA ALA A 199 13.49 -0.92 -15.03
C ALA A 199 14.61 -1.83 -14.49
N ALA A 200 15.69 -1.24 -13.98
CA ALA A 200 16.85 -1.96 -13.42
C ALA A 200 16.70 -2.34 -11.96
N THR A 201 15.57 -1.98 -11.29
CA THR A 201 15.35 -2.30 -9.87
C THR A 201 15.16 -3.81 -9.69
N ASP A 202 16.05 -4.44 -8.97
CA ASP A 202 16.02 -5.89 -8.71
C ASP A 202 14.94 -6.30 -7.67
N ALA A 203 14.80 -7.59 -7.42
CA ALA A 203 13.80 -8.12 -6.51
C ALA A 203 14.02 -7.68 -5.06
N ALA A 204 15.27 -7.54 -4.60
CA ALA A 204 15.60 -7.09 -3.26
C ALA A 204 15.25 -5.61 -3.08
N ALA A 205 15.58 -4.78 -4.06
CA ALA A 205 15.23 -3.36 -4.07
C ALA A 205 13.71 -3.15 -4.16
N ILE A 206 12.97 -3.96 -4.93
CA ILE A 206 11.50 -3.95 -4.96
C ILE A 206 10.94 -4.27 -3.57
N GLN A 207 11.48 -5.28 -2.89
CA GLN A 207 11.08 -5.62 -1.53
C GLN A 207 11.37 -4.47 -0.56
N HIS A 208 12.53 -3.83 -0.68
CA HIS A 208 12.90 -2.69 0.14
C HIS A 208 11.94 -1.51 -0.09
N LEU A 209 11.68 -1.13 -1.33
CA LEU A 209 10.71 -0.07 -1.68
C LEU A 209 9.32 -0.36 -1.13
N CYS A 210 8.92 -1.64 -1.12
CA CYS A 210 7.64 -2.07 -0.57
C CYS A 210 7.56 -1.84 0.95
N ARG A 211 8.57 -2.31 1.71
CA ARG A 211 8.48 -2.42 3.17
C ARG A 211 9.12 -1.28 3.94
N SER A 212 10.18 -0.68 3.40
CA SER A 212 11.02 0.26 4.16
C SER A 212 10.85 1.72 3.74
N GLY A 213 10.25 1.97 2.59
CA GLY A 213 10.12 3.32 2.06
C GLY A 213 11.32 3.78 1.22
N VAL A 214 11.14 4.91 0.51
CA VAL A 214 12.24 5.65 -0.12
C VAL A 214 12.99 6.39 0.98
N LYS A 215 14.31 6.22 1.04
CA LYS A 215 15.16 7.07 1.89
C LYS A 215 15.22 8.48 1.29
#